data_ef0c3dbd04f420588e202b1d20861538
#
_entry.id   ef0c3dbd04f420588e202b1d20861538
#
_cell.length_a   1.000
_cell.length_b   1.000
_cell.length_c   1.000
_cell.angle_alpha   90.00
_cell.angle_beta   90.00
_cell.angle_gamma   90.00
#
_symmetry.space_group_name_H-M   'P 1'
#
loop_
_entity.id
_entity.type
_entity.pdbx_description
1 polymer ?
#
loop_
_entity_poly.entity_id
_entity_poly.type
_entity_poly.pdbx_seq_one_letter_code
_entity_poly.pdbx_strand_id
1 'polypeptide(L)'
;MSSASKSVNITFLQKMGTFTPSIQSPDGDLYQEYQKNGDVVTVYPDFSQSQPKLYFVVISSRAADGVTTPVSMQFFFNETEIPFNSAGKSTGLFDGLFEIIRPRASQFYWGLKICNNLVKASNYTAINIKMIGKVSERSNQQEITDSVQAVYEIPVGPYTGVAYRVTIKAPENDTHSFILNSKDDSCQLEAKATQGNDTIKTGLYYKWYRATNSITGWEQIAGASGKTITVKASEVDCTREFMVEVYNDKAMGKDNLLGFDFVTVIDASDPFDIEPNPSPADESISEDEAGNGTVTYTPRLVVRGKSETVESKFYFTLKSGSGVVLNTEASRKPTVQLSSFAVTRADCIHAGYGNVALTIQSVK
;
A
#
# COMPACT_ATOMS: atom_id res chain seq x y z
N MET A 1 -9.87 -2.26 65.84
CA MET A 1 -10.06 -1.45 64.60
C MET A 1 -9.71 -2.38 63.46
N SER A 2 -10.68 -2.72 62.62
CA SER A 2 -10.44 -3.54 61.43
C SER A 2 -10.04 -2.61 60.29
N SER A 3 -8.86 -2.81 59.68
CA SER A 3 -8.43 -2.11 58.47
C SER A 3 -8.96 -2.84 57.23
N ALA A 4 -9.70 -2.13 56.38
CA ALA A 4 -10.10 -2.63 55.06
C ALA A 4 -9.05 -2.25 54.02
N SER A 5 -8.58 -3.19 53.23
CA SER A 5 -7.70 -2.94 52.09
C SER A 5 -8.41 -3.36 50.79
N LYS A 6 -8.29 -2.54 49.75
CA LYS A 6 -8.80 -2.84 48.39
C LYS A 6 -7.65 -2.80 47.42
N SER A 7 -7.47 -3.89 46.69
CA SER A 7 -6.53 -3.94 45.54
C SER A 7 -7.28 -3.54 44.27
N VAL A 8 -6.69 -2.65 43.50
CA VAL A 8 -7.19 -2.25 42.19
C VAL A 8 -6.16 -2.74 41.14
N ASN A 9 -6.61 -3.55 40.23
CA ASN A 9 -5.78 -3.93 39.08
C ASN A 9 -5.84 -2.83 38.05
N ILE A 10 -4.68 -2.23 37.74
CA ILE A 10 -4.52 -1.28 36.64
C ILE A 10 -4.01 -2.08 35.46
N THR A 11 -4.83 -2.20 34.42
CA THR A 11 -4.42 -2.81 33.17
C THR A 11 -3.77 -1.75 32.29
N PHE A 12 -2.48 -1.92 32.00
CA PHE A 12 -1.76 -1.10 31.04
C PHE A 12 -2.06 -1.64 29.61
N LEU A 13 -2.87 -0.92 28.87
CA LEU A 13 -3.12 -1.22 27.46
C LEU A 13 -2.06 -0.50 26.62
N GLN A 14 -1.11 -1.28 26.14
CA GLN A 14 -0.12 -0.77 25.19
C GLN A 14 -0.74 -0.75 23.79
N LYS A 15 -0.90 0.44 23.21
CA LYS A 15 -1.27 0.56 21.77
C LYS A 15 -0.12 -0.02 20.96
N MET A 16 -0.31 -1.20 20.37
CA MET A 16 0.62 -1.77 19.41
C MET A 16 0.46 -1.02 18.08
N GLY A 17 1.57 -0.53 17.53
CA GLY A 17 1.58 0.00 16.15
C GLY A 17 1.34 -1.12 15.16
N THR A 18 0.65 -0.81 14.07
CA THR A 18 0.53 -1.70 12.93
C THR A 18 1.61 -1.40 11.92
N PHE A 19 2.26 -2.46 11.43
CA PHE A 19 3.20 -2.38 10.33
C PHE A 19 2.57 -3.03 9.11
N THR A 20 2.53 -2.31 8.00
CA THR A 20 2.02 -2.83 6.73
C THR A 20 3.16 -2.86 5.72
N PRO A 21 3.80 -4.02 5.51
CA PRO A 21 4.86 -4.18 4.53
C PRO A 21 4.30 -4.34 3.12
N SER A 22 5.01 -3.80 2.16
CA SER A 22 4.75 -4.00 0.72
C SER A 22 6.05 -4.02 -0.07
N ILE A 23 6.02 -4.61 -1.27
CA ILE A 23 7.11 -4.51 -2.23
C ILE A 23 6.61 -3.71 -3.43
N GLN A 24 7.34 -2.65 -3.78
CA GLN A 24 7.02 -1.75 -4.88
C GLN A 24 8.03 -1.92 -6.01
N SER A 25 7.54 -1.96 -7.24
CA SER A 25 8.36 -1.97 -8.45
C SER A 25 8.18 -0.67 -9.22
N PRO A 26 9.18 0.25 -9.21
CA PRO A 26 9.10 1.48 -9.99
C PRO A 26 9.18 1.24 -11.50
N ASP A 27 9.62 0.04 -11.90
CA ASP A 27 9.75 -0.36 -13.30
C ASP A 27 8.45 -0.94 -13.88
N GLY A 28 7.35 -0.90 -13.09
CA GLY A 28 6.07 -1.53 -13.39
C GLY A 28 6.05 -3.01 -12.98
N ASP A 29 4.98 -3.71 -13.34
CA ASP A 29 4.88 -5.13 -13.05
C ASP A 29 5.94 -5.92 -13.78
N LEU A 30 6.74 -6.65 -13.02
CA LEU A 30 7.82 -7.45 -13.56
C LEU A 30 7.29 -8.80 -14.05
N TYR A 31 7.79 -9.24 -15.17
CA TYR A 31 7.52 -10.57 -15.75
C TYR A 31 8.71 -11.00 -16.58
N GLN A 32 8.84 -12.30 -16.87
CA GLN A 32 9.76 -12.80 -17.86
C GLN A 32 9.10 -13.86 -18.75
N GLU A 33 9.29 -13.74 -20.04
CA GLU A 33 8.91 -14.75 -21.04
C GLU A 33 10.17 -15.35 -21.67
N TYR A 34 10.10 -16.61 -22.04
CA TYR A 34 11.26 -17.29 -22.62
C TYR A 34 10.92 -17.98 -23.93
N GLN A 35 11.90 -18.00 -24.84
CA GLN A 35 11.87 -18.78 -26.05
C GLN A 35 13.06 -19.73 -26.04
N LYS A 36 12.79 -21.04 -26.16
CA LYS A 36 13.82 -22.08 -26.34
C LYS A 36 14.05 -22.37 -27.79
N ASN A 37 15.32 -22.30 -28.20
CA ASN A 37 15.77 -22.74 -29.51
C ASN A 37 16.98 -23.66 -29.31
N GLY A 38 16.72 -24.98 -29.19
CA GLY A 38 17.70 -25.94 -28.71
C GLY A 38 18.17 -25.60 -27.30
N ASP A 39 19.48 -25.50 -27.12
CA ASP A 39 20.11 -25.14 -25.84
C ASP A 39 20.11 -23.62 -25.54
N VAL A 40 19.76 -22.81 -26.57
CA VAL A 40 19.70 -21.35 -26.40
C VAL A 40 18.35 -20.94 -25.84
N VAL A 41 18.37 -20.19 -24.77
CA VAL A 41 17.19 -19.60 -24.15
C VAL A 41 17.28 -18.10 -24.25
N THR A 42 16.36 -17.49 -24.99
CA THR A 42 16.18 -16.05 -25.06
C THR A 42 15.08 -15.66 -24.09
N VAL A 43 15.30 -14.61 -23.31
CA VAL A 43 14.38 -14.15 -22.24
C VAL A 43 13.95 -12.72 -22.51
N TYR A 44 12.68 -12.43 -22.25
CA TYR A 44 12.05 -11.14 -22.47
C TYR A 44 11.14 -10.74 -21.29
N PRO A 45 11.19 -9.49 -20.81
CA PRO A 45 12.28 -8.53 -21.03
C PRO A 45 13.60 -9.05 -20.50
N ASP A 46 14.71 -8.57 -21.05
CA ASP A 46 16.05 -8.96 -20.61
C ASP A 46 16.45 -8.14 -19.36
N PHE A 47 16.37 -8.78 -18.21
CA PHE A 47 16.74 -8.15 -16.92
C PHE A 47 18.24 -7.90 -16.78
N SER A 48 19.09 -8.54 -17.59
CA SER A 48 20.51 -8.20 -17.59
C SER A 48 20.76 -6.80 -18.14
N GLN A 49 19.85 -6.29 -18.96
CA GLN A 49 19.92 -4.94 -19.55
C GLN A 49 19.10 -3.93 -18.74
N SER A 50 17.86 -4.26 -18.39
CA SER A 50 16.95 -3.33 -17.72
C SER A 50 17.23 -3.19 -16.23
N GLN A 51 17.77 -4.21 -15.59
CA GLN A 51 18.13 -4.29 -14.18
C GLN A 51 17.06 -3.72 -13.23
N PRO A 52 15.83 -4.26 -13.25
CA PRO A 52 14.72 -3.71 -12.50
C PRO A 52 14.96 -3.78 -10.99
N LYS A 53 14.25 -2.91 -10.26
CA LYS A 53 14.39 -2.75 -8.81
C LYS A 53 13.09 -3.05 -8.10
N LEU A 54 13.21 -3.65 -6.93
CA LEU A 54 12.11 -3.87 -5.99
C LEU A 54 12.45 -3.17 -4.69
N TYR A 55 11.54 -2.37 -4.15
CA TYR A 55 11.70 -1.66 -2.89
C TYR A 55 10.78 -2.22 -1.82
N PHE A 56 11.33 -2.46 -0.64
CA PHE A 56 10.56 -2.90 0.53
C PHE A 56 10.14 -1.69 1.35
N VAL A 57 8.85 -1.46 1.41
CA VAL A 57 8.24 -0.32 2.10
C VAL A 57 7.43 -0.83 3.27
N VAL A 58 7.63 -0.27 4.45
CA VAL A 58 6.85 -0.59 5.64
C VAL A 58 6.14 0.67 6.11
N ILE A 59 4.83 0.71 5.92
CA ILE A 59 3.99 1.75 6.50
C ILE A 59 3.83 1.45 8.00
N SER A 60 4.04 2.47 8.82
CA SER A 60 3.87 2.36 10.27
C SER A 60 2.84 3.38 10.75
N SER A 61 1.88 2.93 11.55
CA SER A 61 0.89 3.80 12.17
C SER A 61 1.50 4.74 13.23
N ARG A 62 2.77 4.56 13.59
CA ARG A 62 3.47 5.33 14.65
C ARG A 62 4.63 6.17 14.15
N ALA A 63 5.17 5.87 12.99
CA ALA A 63 6.27 6.65 12.43
C ALA A 63 5.80 8.07 12.07
N ALA A 64 6.59 9.07 12.43
CA ALA A 64 6.26 10.47 12.14
C ALA A 64 6.09 10.74 10.65
N ASP A 65 6.85 10.01 9.81
CA ASP A 65 6.83 10.11 8.36
C ASP A 65 5.95 9.03 7.70
N GLY A 66 5.12 8.31 8.49
CA GLY A 66 4.23 7.26 8.00
C GLY A 66 4.93 5.98 7.56
N VAL A 67 6.24 5.97 7.42
CA VAL A 67 7.05 4.81 7.05
C VAL A 67 8.14 4.53 8.07
N THR A 68 8.52 3.26 8.21
CA THR A 68 9.65 2.86 9.04
C THR A 68 10.66 2.08 8.20
N THR A 69 11.94 2.33 8.46
CA THR A 69 13.02 1.63 7.76
C THR A 69 13.46 0.42 8.60
N PRO A 70 13.38 -0.81 8.08
CA PRO A 70 13.88 -1.98 8.78
C PRO A 70 15.36 -1.86 9.16
N VAL A 71 15.69 -2.30 10.36
CA VAL A 71 17.09 -2.32 10.86
C VAL A 71 17.91 -3.46 10.24
N SER A 72 17.25 -4.51 9.76
CA SER A 72 17.89 -5.59 9.01
C SER A 72 16.91 -6.21 8.02
N MET A 73 17.45 -6.82 6.96
CA MET A 73 16.67 -7.44 5.89
C MET A 73 17.20 -8.83 5.57
N GLN A 74 16.27 -9.72 5.21
CA GLN A 74 16.53 -11.00 4.56
C GLN A 74 15.75 -11.06 3.25
N PHE A 75 16.34 -11.66 2.23
CA PHE A 75 15.78 -11.77 0.88
C PHE A 75 15.73 -13.23 0.48
N PHE A 76 14.63 -13.65 -0.14
CA PHE A 76 14.40 -15.02 -0.54
C PHE A 76 13.95 -15.09 -2.01
N PHE A 77 14.40 -16.10 -2.69
CA PHE A 77 13.98 -16.49 -4.02
C PHE A 77 13.32 -17.87 -3.94
N ASN A 78 12.04 -17.96 -4.23
CA ASN A 78 11.27 -19.22 -4.10
C ASN A 78 11.56 -19.95 -2.80
N GLU A 79 11.40 -19.25 -1.65
CA GLU A 79 11.63 -19.73 -0.27
C GLU A 79 13.10 -20.03 0.09
N THR A 80 14.05 -19.91 -0.85
CA THR A 80 15.48 -20.08 -0.57
C THR A 80 16.11 -18.73 -0.27
N GLU A 81 16.78 -18.60 0.88
CA GLU A 81 17.47 -17.36 1.26
C GLU A 81 18.60 -17.04 0.28
N ILE A 82 18.66 -15.78 -0.15
CA ILE A 82 19.70 -15.27 -1.05
C ILE A 82 20.88 -14.79 -0.19
N PRO A 83 22.03 -15.46 -0.22
CA PRO A 83 23.21 -14.99 0.48
C PRO A 83 23.88 -13.83 -0.25
N PHE A 84 24.39 -12.87 0.51
CA PHE A 84 25.08 -11.70 -0.03
C PHE A 84 26.46 -11.53 0.57
N ASN A 85 27.40 -11.07 -0.23
CA ASN A 85 28.73 -10.66 0.23
C ASN A 85 28.71 -9.25 0.86
N SER A 86 29.83 -8.78 1.38
CA SER A 86 29.95 -7.46 2.00
C SER A 86 29.64 -6.29 1.04
N ALA A 87 29.86 -6.48 -0.26
CA ALA A 87 29.51 -5.51 -1.29
C ALA A 87 28.01 -5.47 -1.64
N GLY A 88 27.21 -6.40 -1.07
CA GLY A 88 25.78 -6.49 -1.31
C GLY A 88 25.41 -7.24 -2.60
N LYS A 89 26.34 -7.97 -3.20
CA LYS A 89 26.06 -8.82 -4.37
C LYS A 89 25.74 -10.25 -3.92
N SER A 90 24.73 -10.85 -4.55
CA SER A 90 24.36 -12.24 -4.30
C SER A 90 25.49 -13.21 -4.60
N THR A 91 25.53 -14.34 -3.88
CA THR A 91 26.57 -15.38 -3.99
C THR A 91 25.94 -16.78 -4.06
N GLY A 92 26.78 -17.79 -4.26
CA GLY A 92 26.32 -19.17 -4.31
C GLY A 92 25.43 -19.48 -5.51
N LEU A 93 24.27 -20.08 -5.27
CA LEU A 93 23.31 -20.43 -6.33
C LEU A 93 22.75 -19.18 -7.05
N PHE A 94 22.85 -18.02 -6.44
CA PHE A 94 22.33 -16.76 -6.95
C PHE A 94 23.41 -15.79 -7.43
N ASP A 95 24.63 -16.27 -7.59
CA ASP A 95 25.75 -15.42 -7.99
C ASP A 95 25.44 -14.61 -9.26
N GLY A 96 25.65 -13.30 -9.16
CA GLY A 96 25.39 -12.34 -10.23
C GLY A 96 23.90 -12.06 -10.56
N LEU A 97 22.94 -12.64 -9.80
CA LEU A 97 21.50 -12.42 -10.05
C LEU A 97 20.97 -11.19 -9.34
N PHE A 98 21.48 -10.85 -8.16
CA PHE A 98 20.90 -9.81 -7.30
C PHE A 98 21.96 -8.92 -6.67
N GLU A 99 21.54 -7.68 -6.38
CA GLU A 99 22.31 -6.72 -5.60
C GLU A 99 21.38 -6.02 -4.58
N ILE A 100 21.81 -5.91 -3.31
CA ILE A 100 21.04 -5.21 -2.27
C ILE A 100 21.08 -3.70 -2.50
N ILE A 101 19.93 -3.07 -2.47
CA ILE A 101 19.80 -1.63 -2.36
C ILE A 101 19.66 -1.29 -0.88
N ARG A 102 20.61 -0.49 -0.35
CA ARG A 102 20.60 -0.07 1.05
C ARG A 102 20.01 1.32 1.19
N PRO A 103 19.30 1.61 2.29
CA PRO A 103 18.82 2.96 2.60
C PRO A 103 19.97 3.98 2.61
N ARG A 104 19.70 5.18 2.11
CA ARG A 104 20.60 6.35 2.07
C ARG A 104 19.80 7.61 2.39
N ALA A 105 20.47 8.73 2.61
CA ALA A 105 19.80 10.02 2.88
C ALA A 105 18.80 10.46 1.80
N SER A 106 19.00 10.04 0.55
CA SER A 106 18.10 10.31 -0.58
C SER A 106 17.14 9.15 -0.91
N GLN A 107 17.21 8.05 -0.19
CA GLN A 107 16.41 6.84 -0.46
C GLN A 107 16.29 6.03 0.82
N PHE A 108 15.17 6.11 1.49
CA PHE A 108 14.93 5.53 2.81
C PHE A 108 14.63 4.02 2.80
N TYR A 109 14.50 3.39 1.62
CA TYR A 109 14.01 2.02 1.50
C TYR A 109 15.13 1.04 1.22
N TRP A 110 15.02 -0.12 1.87
CA TRP A 110 15.74 -1.31 1.42
C TRP A 110 15.15 -1.81 0.12
N GLY A 111 15.97 -2.45 -0.71
CA GLY A 111 15.49 -3.04 -1.94
C GLY A 111 16.40 -4.11 -2.49
N LEU A 112 15.97 -4.68 -3.58
CA LEU A 112 16.68 -5.69 -4.35
C LEU A 112 16.71 -5.26 -5.81
N LYS A 113 17.91 -5.13 -6.37
CA LYS A 113 18.12 -4.93 -7.80
C LYS A 113 18.30 -6.30 -8.44
N ILE A 114 17.58 -6.56 -9.51
CA ILE A 114 17.70 -7.76 -10.31
C ILE A 114 18.72 -7.49 -11.41
N CYS A 115 19.85 -8.18 -11.39
CA CYS A 115 21.00 -7.90 -12.27
C CYS A 115 21.06 -8.82 -13.49
N ASN A 116 20.24 -9.88 -13.52
CA ASN A 116 20.25 -10.85 -14.61
C ASN A 116 18.89 -11.55 -14.77
N ASN A 117 18.71 -12.28 -15.85
CA ASN A 117 17.51 -13.07 -16.11
C ASN A 117 17.34 -14.20 -15.08
N LEU A 118 16.13 -14.37 -14.61
CA LEU A 118 15.78 -15.28 -13.51
C LEU A 118 15.17 -16.61 -14.00
N VAL A 119 14.77 -16.70 -15.26
CA VAL A 119 14.03 -17.83 -15.84
C VAL A 119 14.72 -19.18 -15.62
N LYS A 120 16.05 -19.25 -15.81
CA LYS A 120 16.81 -20.50 -15.57
C LYS A 120 16.91 -20.82 -14.08
N ALA A 121 17.11 -19.81 -13.25
CA ALA A 121 17.23 -19.99 -11.79
C ALA A 121 15.89 -20.46 -11.17
N SER A 122 14.74 -20.08 -11.75
CA SER A 122 13.42 -20.54 -11.31
C SER A 122 13.00 -21.87 -11.94
N ASN A 123 13.85 -22.48 -12.75
CA ASN A 123 13.49 -23.66 -13.53
C ASN A 123 12.23 -23.45 -14.39
N TYR A 124 12.11 -22.27 -15.01
CA TYR A 124 11.00 -21.88 -15.92
C TYR A 124 9.62 -21.80 -15.25
N THR A 125 9.59 -21.62 -13.93
CA THR A 125 8.35 -21.43 -13.16
C THR A 125 8.24 -19.99 -12.65
N ALA A 126 7.05 -19.60 -12.19
CA ALA A 126 6.84 -18.31 -11.52
C ALA A 126 7.81 -18.13 -10.35
N ILE A 127 8.21 -16.87 -10.14
CA ILE A 127 9.23 -16.50 -9.17
C ILE A 127 8.57 -15.69 -8.05
N ASN A 128 8.81 -16.11 -6.81
CA ASN A 128 8.41 -15.36 -5.63
C ASN A 128 9.65 -14.73 -4.99
N ILE A 129 9.71 -13.40 -5.00
CA ILE A 129 10.70 -12.65 -4.23
C ILE A 129 10.06 -12.28 -2.90
N LYS A 130 10.52 -12.92 -1.82
CA LYS A 130 10.07 -12.61 -0.45
C LYS A 130 11.13 -11.78 0.25
N MET A 131 10.69 -10.72 0.90
CA MET A 131 11.53 -9.85 1.70
C MET A 131 11.01 -9.85 3.14
N ILE A 132 11.92 -10.05 4.10
CA ILE A 132 11.61 -10.03 5.53
C ILE A 132 12.45 -8.94 6.17
N GLY A 133 11.78 -7.95 6.76
CA GLY A 133 12.40 -6.84 7.46
C GLY A 133 12.19 -6.94 8.97
N LYS A 134 13.23 -6.68 9.75
CA LYS A 134 13.12 -6.49 11.18
C LYS A 134 12.95 -5.00 11.44
N VAL A 135 11.79 -4.60 11.94
CA VAL A 135 11.50 -3.22 12.30
C VAL A 135 11.68 -3.01 13.80
N SER A 136 12.12 -1.81 14.17
CA SER A 136 12.28 -1.41 15.57
C SER A 136 11.79 0.03 15.70
N GLU A 137 10.79 0.24 16.53
CA GLU A 137 10.24 1.56 16.83
C GLU A 137 10.25 1.81 18.33
N ARG A 138 10.50 3.05 18.74
CA ARG A 138 10.38 3.48 20.12
C ARG A 138 8.99 4.03 20.38
N SER A 139 8.34 3.45 21.38
CA SER A 139 7.09 3.96 21.91
C SER A 139 7.22 4.11 23.44
N ASN A 140 6.99 5.31 23.96
CA ASN A 140 7.00 5.60 25.41
C ASN A 140 8.25 5.02 26.12
N GLN A 141 9.43 5.24 25.57
CA GLN A 141 10.73 4.73 26.05
C GLN A 141 10.92 3.20 25.92
N GLN A 142 9.97 2.47 25.40
CA GLN A 142 10.09 1.05 25.12
C GLN A 142 10.38 0.82 23.62
N GLU A 143 11.36 -0.01 23.32
CA GLU A 143 11.65 -0.47 21.97
C GLU A 143 10.70 -1.61 21.62
N ILE A 144 9.93 -1.45 20.53
CA ILE A 144 9.09 -2.49 19.95
C ILE A 144 9.80 -3.01 18.72
N THR A 145 10.12 -4.28 18.73
CA THR A 145 10.75 -4.96 17.59
C THR A 145 9.79 -5.99 17.03
N ASP A 146 9.56 -5.96 15.72
CA ASP A 146 8.71 -6.92 15.02
C ASP A 146 9.37 -7.35 13.71
N SER A 147 8.90 -8.48 13.17
CA SER A 147 9.35 -9.02 11.89
C SER A 147 8.20 -8.95 10.90
N VAL A 148 8.40 -8.23 9.81
CA VAL A 148 7.41 -8.00 8.77
C VAL A 148 7.88 -8.56 7.44
N GLN A 149 6.94 -9.08 6.63
CA GLN A 149 7.29 -9.69 5.36
C GLN A 149 6.31 -9.30 4.25
N ALA A 150 6.81 -9.25 3.03
CA ALA A 150 6.01 -9.15 1.81
C ALA A 150 6.59 -10.06 0.72
N VAL A 151 5.73 -10.41 -0.23
CA VAL A 151 6.10 -11.25 -1.39
C VAL A 151 5.72 -10.50 -2.65
N TYR A 152 6.61 -10.55 -3.65
CA TYR A 152 6.38 -10.05 -5.00
C TYR A 152 6.51 -11.20 -5.98
N GLU A 153 5.47 -11.45 -6.78
CA GLU A 153 5.47 -12.50 -7.79
C GLU A 153 5.91 -11.94 -9.14
N ILE A 154 6.84 -12.65 -9.79
CA ILE A 154 7.26 -12.39 -11.18
C ILE A 154 6.78 -13.57 -12.02
N PRO A 155 5.71 -13.40 -12.83
CA PRO A 155 5.24 -14.45 -13.74
C PRO A 155 6.32 -14.83 -14.75
N VAL A 156 6.44 -16.14 -15.01
CA VAL A 156 7.33 -16.69 -16.03
C VAL A 156 6.53 -17.57 -16.98
N GLY A 157 6.66 -17.36 -18.28
CA GLY A 157 5.94 -18.13 -19.28
C GLY A 157 6.64 -18.21 -20.63
N PRO A 158 6.13 -19.05 -21.56
CA PRO A 158 6.66 -19.09 -22.92
C PRO A 158 6.33 -17.79 -23.67
N TYR A 159 7.29 -17.32 -24.46
CA TYR A 159 7.12 -16.14 -25.29
C TYR A 159 6.20 -16.45 -26.49
N THR A 160 5.10 -15.73 -26.61
CA THR A 160 4.11 -15.91 -27.69
C THR A 160 4.30 -14.93 -28.84
N GLY A 161 5.05 -13.85 -28.65
CA GLY A 161 5.42 -12.88 -29.69
C GLY A 161 4.32 -11.93 -30.15
N VAL A 162 3.08 -12.14 -29.75
CA VAL A 162 1.91 -11.38 -30.23
C VAL A 162 1.09 -10.69 -29.14
N ALA A 163 1.36 -10.99 -27.88
CA ALA A 163 0.60 -10.39 -26.78
C ALA A 163 0.94 -8.90 -26.60
N TYR A 164 -0.11 -8.09 -26.49
CA TYR A 164 0.03 -6.72 -26.00
C TYR A 164 0.12 -6.73 -24.47
N ARG A 165 1.00 -5.91 -23.94
CA ARG A 165 1.10 -5.65 -22.50
C ARG A 165 1.10 -4.15 -22.24
N VAL A 166 0.43 -3.77 -21.18
CA VAL A 166 0.45 -2.40 -20.66
C VAL A 166 1.05 -2.47 -19.27
N THR A 167 1.95 -1.56 -18.95
CA THR A 167 2.54 -1.44 -17.61
C THR A 167 2.62 0.03 -17.22
N ILE A 168 2.38 0.32 -15.93
CA ILE A 168 2.66 1.63 -15.34
C ILE A 168 4.05 1.56 -14.72
N LYS A 169 4.89 2.51 -15.06
CA LYS A 169 6.24 2.64 -14.48
C LYS A 169 6.49 4.06 -14.01
N ALA A 170 7.44 4.23 -13.11
CA ALA A 170 8.00 5.54 -12.83
C ALA A 170 8.91 5.97 -14.00
N PRO A 171 8.86 7.23 -14.47
CA PRO A 171 9.85 7.75 -15.40
C PRO A 171 11.27 7.65 -14.85
N GLU A 172 12.27 7.52 -15.72
CA GLU A 172 13.67 7.34 -15.31
C GLU A 172 14.20 8.45 -14.37
N ASN A 173 13.62 9.64 -14.45
CA ASN A 173 13.99 10.79 -13.62
C ASN A 173 13.15 10.92 -12.33
N ASP A 174 12.17 10.04 -12.11
CA ASP A 174 11.36 10.07 -10.89
C ASP A 174 12.08 9.31 -9.77
N THR A 175 12.40 10.02 -8.69
CA THR A 175 13.06 9.45 -7.51
C THR A 175 12.07 8.90 -6.46
N HIS A 176 10.77 9.13 -6.63
CA HIS A 176 9.74 8.82 -5.63
C HIS A 176 9.29 7.36 -5.67
N SER A 177 9.44 6.67 -6.81
CA SER A 177 9.06 5.26 -6.94
C SER A 177 7.63 4.96 -6.44
N PHE A 178 6.67 5.85 -6.77
CA PHE A 178 5.26 5.82 -6.33
C PHE A 178 5.06 6.07 -4.83
N ILE A 179 6.05 6.63 -4.15
CA ILE A 179 5.99 6.95 -2.73
C ILE A 179 6.23 8.44 -2.55
N LEU A 180 5.29 9.13 -1.92
CA LEU A 180 5.32 10.54 -1.62
C LEU A 180 5.76 10.72 -0.17
N ASN A 181 6.87 11.42 0.06
CA ASN A 181 7.49 11.55 1.38
C ASN A 181 7.25 12.94 2.02
N SER A 182 6.65 13.85 1.28
CA SER A 182 6.35 15.21 1.71
C SER A 182 4.99 15.65 1.17
N LYS A 183 4.26 16.46 1.92
CA LYS A 183 2.95 17.02 1.53
C LYS A 183 2.97 17.79 0.20
N ASP A 184 4.11 18.28 -0.21
CA ASP A 184 4.30 19.03 -1.45
C ASP A 184 4.87 18.16 -2.58
N ASP A 185 5.11 16.87 -2.32
CA ASP A 185 5.63 15.92 -3.29
C ASP A 185 4.61 15.58 -4.38
N SER A 186 5.14 15.17 -5.49
CA SER A 186 4.39 14.56 -6.58
C SER A 186 5.23 13.47 -7.24
N CYS A 187 4.59 12.40 -7.67
CA CYS A 187 5.21 11.37 -8.50
C CYS A 187 4.58 11.36 -9.88
N GLN A 188 5.29 10.78 -10.83
CA GLN A 188 4.80 10.60 -12.19
C GLN A 188 4.51 9.12 -12.46
N LEU A 189 3.37 8.86 -13.09
CA LEU A 189 2.98 7.54 -13.58
C LEU A 189 3.09 7.56 -15.10
N GLU A 190 3.93 6.71 -15.68
CA GLU A 190 4.11 6.61 -17.13
C GLU A 190 3.58 5.26 -17.63
N ALA A 191 2.63 5.29 -18.57
CA ALA A 191 2.13 4.10 -19.25
C ALA A 191 3.10 3.65 -20.34
N LYS A 192 3.44 2.36 -20.32
CA LYS A 192 4.23 1.70 -21.36
C LYS A 192 3.40 0.58 -21.99
N ALA A 193 3.27 0.59 -23.31
CA ALA A 193 2.67 -0.50 -24.05
C ALA A 193 3.73 -1.22 -24.88
N THR A 194 3.69 -2.55 -24.88
CA THR A 194 4.55 -3.39 -25.70
C THR A 194 3.73 -4.39 -26.50
N GLN A 195 4.24 -4.79 -27.67
CA GLN A 195 3.78 -5.96 -28.39
C GLN A 195 4.93 -6.95 -28.43
N GLY A 196 4.76 -8.07 -27.73
CA GLY A 196 5.91 -8.91 -27.44
C GLY A 196 6.99 -8.09 -26.73
N ASN A 197 8.16 -8.01 -27.37
CA ASN A 197 9.33 -7.28 -26.85
C ASN A 197 9.43 -5.82 -27.29
N ASP A 198 8.67 -5.44 -28.29
CA ASP A 198 8.80 -4.13 -28.89
C ASP A 198 7.92 -3.12 -28.19
N THR A 199 8.53 -2.02 -27.73
CA THR A 199 7.78 -0.90 -27.17
C THR A 199 7.04 -0.16 -28.29
N ILE A 200 5.73 -0.03 -28.14
CA ILE A 200 4.90 0.75 -29.06
C ILE A 200 5.08 2.24 -28.71
N LYS A 201 5.61 3.01 -29.65
CA LYS A 201 5.98 4.43 -29.39
C LYS A 201 4.96 5.43 -29.89
N THR A 202 4.09 5.07 -30.80
CA THR A 202 3.16 6.00 -31.49
C THR A 202 1.80 5.34 -31.71
N GLY A 203 0.78 6.16 -31.95
CA GLY A 203 -0.58 5.68 -32.21
C GLY A 203 -1.31 5.16 -30.97
N LEU A 204 -0.89 5.60 -29.79
CA LEU A 204 -1.50 5.20 -28.52
C LEU A 204 -2.37 6.30 -27.94
N TYR A 205 -3.47 5.89 -27.33
CA TYR A 205 -4.42 6.76 -26.64
C TYR A 205 -4.65 6.20 -25.23
N TYR A 206 -4.82 7.10 -24.25
CA TYR A 206 -4.81 6.75 -22.83
C TYR A 206 -6.06 7.27 -22.14
N LYS A 207 -6.60 6.45 -21.22
CA LYS A 207 -7.56 6.86 -20.21
C LYS A 207 -7.00 6.49 -18.85
N TRP A 208 -6.90 7.48 -17.98
CA TRP A 208 -6.44 7.29 -16.62
C TRP A 208 -7.61 7.34 -15.65
N TYR A 209 -7.51 6.53 -14.62
CA TYR A 209 -8.51 6.41 -13.58
C TYR A 209 -7.84 6.43 -12.23
N ARG A 210 -8.59 6.82 -11.20
CA ARG A 210 -8.21 6.69 -9.80
C ARG A 210 -9.26 5.89 -9.05
N ALA A 211 -8.84 5.08 -8.06
CA ALA A 211 -9.75 4.37 -7.20
C ALA A 211 -10.57 5.36 -6.36
N THR A 212 -11.86 5.04 -6.20
CA THR A 212 -12.78 5.78 -5.34
C THR A 212 -13.04 4.98 -4.07
N ASN A 213 -13.48 5.65 -3.00
CA ASN A 213 -13.87 4.98 -1.74
C ASN A 213 -15.17 4.15 -1.86
N SER A 214 -15.73 4.01 -3.07
CA SER A 214 -16.93 3.21 -3.32
C SER A 214 -16.56 1.82 -3.82
N ILE A 215 -17.40 0.83 -3.52
CA ILE A 215 -17.22 -0.59 -3.90
C ILE A 215 -17.10 -0.80 -5.43
N THR A 216 -17.50 0.17 -6.25
CA THR A 216 -17.50 0.09 -7.72
C THR A 216 -16.32 0.82 -8.40
N GLY A 217 -15.49 1.28 -7.66
CA GLY A 217 -14.22 1.58 -7.71
C GLY A 217 -13.49 2.55 -8.53
N TRP A 218 -13.72 2.86 -9.76
CA TRP A 218 -12.84 3.69 -10.59
C TRP A 218 -13.52 4.95 -11.11
N GLU A 219 -12.87 6.09 -10.95
CA GLU A 219 -13.28 7.37 -11.53
C GLU A 219 -12.26 7.80 -12.57
N GLN A 220 -12.73 8.13 -13.78
CA GLN A 220 -11.86 8.64 -14.83
C GLN A 220 -11.32 10.01 -14.46
N ILE A 221 -10.01 10.20 -14.58
CA ILE A 221 -9.36 11.49 -14.33
C ILE A 221 -9.58 12.40 -15.54
N ALA A 222 -10.36 13.44 -15.35
CA ALA A 222 -10.69 14.38 -16.42
C ALA A 222 -9.45 15.07 -16.96
N GLY A 223 -9.28 15.11 -18.30
CA GLY A 223 -8.14 15.73 -18.96
C GLY A 223 -6.85 14.90 -18.98
N ALA A 224 -6.81 13.76 -18.29
CA ALA A 224 -5.66 12.85 -18.29
C ALA A 224 -5.69 11.95 -19.53
N SER A 225 -5.20 12.44 -20.65
CA SER A 225 -5.15 11.72 -21.94
C SER A 225 -3.71 11.48 -22.45
N GLY A 226 -2.72 11.91 -21.68
CA GLY A 226 -1.30 11.75 -22.02
C GLY A 226 -0.75 10.39 -21.58
N LYS A 227 0.42 10.04 -22.10
CA LYS A 227 1.20 8.87 -21.70
C LYS A 227 1.57 8.90 -20.21
N THR A 228 1.74 10.09 -19.65
CA THR A 228 2.17 10.34 -18.28
C THR A 228 1.16 11.21 -17.56
N ILE A 229 0.91 10.89 -16.29
CA ILE A 229 0.19 11.78 -15.37
C ILE A 229 1.07 12.09 -14.16
N THR A 230 0.76 13.21 -13.50
CA THR A 230 1.38 13.59 -12.24
C THR A 230 0.36 13.42 -11.11
N VAL A 231 0.75 12.72 -10.07
CA VAL A 231 -0.05 12.51 -8.86
C VAL A 231 0.59 13.29 -7.72
N LYS A 232 -0.19 14.11 -7.03
CA LYS A 232 0.25 14.93 -5.89
C LYS A 232 -0.11 14.24 -4.57
N ALA A 233 0.67 14.49 -3.52
CA ALA A 233 0.38 14.00 -2.17
C ALA A 233 -1.04 14.39 -1.70
N SER A 234 -1.51 15.60 -2.04
CA SER A 234 -2.87 16.05 -1.71
C SER A 234 -4.00 15.25 -2.39
N GLU A 235 -3.70 14.38 -3.35
CA GLU A 235 -4.67 13.54 -4.07
C GLU A 235 -4.68 12.10 -3.54
N VAL A 236 -3.74 11.76 -2.64
CA VAL A 236 -3.57 10.43 -2.07
C VAL A 236 -3.80 10.51 -0.56
N ASP A 237 -4.67 9.69 -0.04
CA ASP A 237 -4.94 9.59 1.39
C ASP A 237 -4.35 8.25 1.88
N CYS A 238 -3.16 8.28 2.45
CA CYS A 238 -2.31 7.13 2.78
C CYS A 238 -1.93 6.27 1.56
N THR A 239 -2.89 5.70 0.86
CA THR A 239 -2.70 4.92 -0.36
C THR A 239 -3.85 5.18 -1.33
N ARG A 240 -3.53 5.21 -2.62
CA ARG A 240 -4.54 5.26 -3.68
C ARG A 240 -4.08 4.50 -4.90
N GLU A 241 -4.97 3.72 -5.48
CA GLU A 241 -4.72 3.02 -6.74
C GLU A 241 -5.04 3.92 -7.93
N PHE A 242 -4.18 3.84 -8.94
CA PHE A 242 -4.35 4.48 -10.26
C PHE A 242 -4.30 3.41 -11.33
N MET A 243 -5.14 3.54 -12.34
CA MET A 243 -5.23 2.62 -13.45
C MET A 243 -5.10 3.37 -14.77
N VAL A 244 -4.47 2.75 -15.77
CA VAL A 244 -4.46 3.23 -17.15
C VAL A 244 -5.03 2.18 -18.07
N GLU A 245 -5.88 2.59 -19.00
CA GLU A 245 -6.26 1.83 -20.19
C GLU A 245 -5.55 2.44 -21.40
N VAL A 246 -4.95 1.59 -22.22
CA VAL A 246 -4.22 2.00 -23.42
C VAL A 246 -4.89 1.43 -24.67
N TYR A 247 -5.11 2.28 -25.65
CA TYR A 247 -5.82 1.97 -26.88
C TYR A 247 -4.97 2.29 -28.10
N ASN A 248 -5.19 1.58 -29.21
CA ASN A 248 -4.53 1.81 -30.49
C ASN A 248 -5.37 2.69 -31.45
N ASP A 249 -6.53 3.15 -31.02
CA ASP A 249 -7.40 4.02 -31.82
C ASP A 249 -8.02 5.14 -30.97
N LYS A 250 -8.20 6.33 -31.57
CA LYS A 250 -8.75 7.53 -30.94
C LYS A 250 -10.18 7.34 -30.43
N ALA A 251 -10.96 6.45 -31.02
CA ALA A 251 -12.31 6.15 -30.56
C ALA A 251 -12.34 5.48 -29.19
N MET A 252 -11.23 4.91 -28.76
CA MET A 252 -11.05 4.27 -27.44
C MET A 252 -12.21 3.31 -27.09
N GLY A 253 -12.62 2.52 -28.07
CA GLY A 253 -13.64 1.47 -27.93
C GLY A 253 -13.05 0.17 -27.40
N LYS A 254 -13.89 -0.75 -26.95
CA LYS A 254 -13.45 -2.06 -26.40
C LYS A 254 -12.59 -2.85 -27.37
N ASP A 255 -12.89 -2.79 -28.65
CA ASP A 255 -12.18 -3.52 -29.70
C ASP A 255 -10.75 -2.98 -29.97
N ASN A 256 -10.49 -1.76 -29.49
CA ASN A 256 -9.22 -1.06 -29.67
C ASN A 256 -8.37 -1.03 -28.39
N LEU A 257 -8.83 -1.66 -27.31
CA LEU A 257 -8.11 -1.75 -26.05
C LEU A 257 -6.94 -2.73 -26.20
N LEU A 258 -5.72 -2.23 -26.00
CA LEU A 258 -4.50 -3.04 -25.99
C LEU A 258 -4.29 -3.72 -24.63
N GLY A 259 -4.71 -3.07 -23.56
CA GLY A 259 -4.60 -3.58 -22.20
C GLY A 259 -4.75 -2.46 -21.16
N PHE A 260 -4.66 -2.85 -19.92
CA PHE A 260 -4.71 -1.95 -18.77
C PHE A 260 -3.70 -2.41 -17.71
N ASP A 261 -3.35 -1.51 -16.82
CA ASP A 261 -2.52 -1.78 -15.66
C ASP A 261 -2.90 -0.83 -14.52
N PHE A 262 -2.60 -1.20 -13.30
CA PHE A 262 -2.85 -0.38 -12.12
C PHE A 262 -1.65 -0.40 -11.17
N VAL A 263 -1.48 0.68 -10.43
CA VAL A 263 -0.41 0.85 -9.46
C VAL A 263 -0.94 1.55 -8.21
N THR A 264 -0.40 1.18 -7.07
CA THR A 264 -0.69 1.87 -5.80
C THR A 264 0.35 2.96 -5.56
N VAL A 265 -0.11 4.20 -5.41
CA VAL A 265 0.71 5.30 -4.90
C VAL A 265 0.51 5.40 -3.39
N ILE A 266 1.62 5.54 -2.67
CA ILE A 266 1.65 5.63 -1.21
C ILE A 266 1.97 7.07 -0.83
N ASP A 267 1.12 7.70 -0.04
CA ASP A 267 1.44 8.96 0.65
C ASP A 267 1.96 8.64 2.06
N ALA A 268 3.28 8.69 2.20
CA ALA A 268 3.96 8.57 3.48
C ALA A 268 4.05 9.91 4.21
N SER A 269 3.62 11.00 3.56
CA SER A 269 3.69 12.36 4.11
C SER A 269 2.51 12.75 4.97
N ASP A 270 1.43 11.93 5.04
CA ASP A 270 0.28 12.27 5.87
C ASP A 270 0.67 12.22 7.36
N PRO A 271 0.86 13.40 7.98
CA PRO A 271 1.41 13.49 9.32
C PRO A 271 0.38 13.17 10.41
N PHE A 272 -0.86 12.80 10.03
CA PHE A 272 -1.95 12.71 10.98
C PHE A 272 -2.45 11.27 11.17
N ASP A 273 -2.88 11.01 12.41
CA ASP A 273 -3.61 9.81 12.80
C ASP A 273 -4.87 10.22 13.57
N ILE A 274 -5.87 9.35 13.63
CA ILE A 274 -7.11 9.58 14.35
C ILE A 274 -7.12 8.72 15.61
N GLU A 275 -7.13 9.37 16.77
CA GLU A 275 -7.41 8.71 18.04
C GLU A 275 -8.93 8.72 18.29
N PRO A 276 -9.63 7.58 18.28
CA PRO A 276 -11.09 7.53 18.33
C PRO A 276 -11.68 7.94 19.67
N ASN A 277 -10.95 7.78 20.78
CA ASN A 277 -11.33 8.10 22.17
C ASN A 277 -12.77 7.66 22.52
N PRO A 278 -13.06 6.35 22.53
CA PRO A 278 -14.37 5.85 22.89
C PRO A 278 -14.66 5.99 24.40
N SER A 279 -15.92 6.20 24.74
CA SER A 279 -16.42 6.14 26.10
C SER A 279 -17.74 5.36 26.12
N PRO A 280 -17.81 4.21 26.81
CA PRO A 280 -16.73 3.54 27.57
C PRO A 280 -15.59 3.02 26.69
N ALA A 281 -14.40 2.86 27.29
CA ALA A 281 -13.18 2.49 26.57
C ALA A 281 -13.12 1.05 26.05
N ASP A 282 -13.98 0.18 26.54
CA ASP A 282 -14.14 -1.21 26.10
C ASP A 282 -14.98 -1.35 24.84
N GLU A 283 -15.54 -0.23 24.35
CA GLU A 283 -16.35 -0.16 23.11
C GLU A 283 -17.52 -1.16 23.10
N SER A 284 -18.01 -1.57 24.26
CA SER A 284 -19.09 -2.53 24.39
C SER A 284 -20.44 -1.85 24.60
N ILE A 285 -21.47 -2.36 23.91
CA ILE A 285 -22.87 -1.98 24.09
C ILE A 285 -23.61 -3.21 24.61
N SER A 286 -24.22 -3.04 25.80
CA SER A 286 -24.98 -4.11 26.41
C SER A 286 -26.40 -4.22 25.81
N GLU A 287 -26.88 -5.44 25.64
CA GLU A 287 -28.28 -5.71 25.33
C GLU A 287 -29.20 -5.42 26.53
N ASP A 288 -28.67 -5.60 27.74
CA ASP A 288 -29.37 -5.33 29.00
C ASP A 288 -29.51 -3.83 29.23
N GLU A 289 -30.70 -3.40 29.68
CA GLU A 289 -30.97 -1.99 30.03
C GLU A 289 -30.14 -1.49 31.20
N ALA A 290 -29.66 -2.38 32.07
CA ALA A 290 -28.78 -2.07 33.19
C ALA A 290 -27.31 -1.80 32.77
N GLY A 291 -26.94 -2.17 31.55
CA GLY A 291 -25.58 -2.00 31.01
C GLY A 291 -25.41 -0.75 30.17
N ASN A 292 -24.23 -0.64 29.55
CA ASN A 292 -23.90 0.47 28.66
C ASN A 292 -24.78 0.40 27.39
N GLY A 293 -25.67 1.36 27.23
CA GLY A 293 -26.56 1.47 26.05
C GLY A 293 -25.98 2.30 24.92
N THR A 294 -24.80 2.90 25.10
CA THR A 294 -24.19 3.82 24.13
C THR A 294 -22.69 3.84 24.30
N VAL A 295 -21.98 3.87 23.16
CA VAL A 295 -20.55 4.19 23.08
C VAL A 295 -20.41 5.53 22.35
N THR A 296 -19.81 6.51 22.98
CA THR A 296 -19.56 7.82 22.39
C THR A 296 -18.10 7.94 21.97
N TYR A 297 -17.86 8.24 20.72
CA TYR A 297 -16.55 8.51 20.14
C TYR A 297 -16.32 10.03 20.10
N THR A 298 -15.21 10.48 20.67
CA THR A 298 -14.76 11.89 20.62
C THR A 298 -13.35 11.91 20.00
N PRO A 299 -13.26 11.75 18.68
CA PRO A 299 -11.97 11.59 18.02
C PRO A 299 -11.10 12.84 18.12
N ARG A 300 -9.81 12.61 18.10
CA ARG A 300 -8.78 13.66 17.99
C ARG A 300 -7.91 13.37 16.78
N LEU A 301 -7.54 14.43 16.06
CA LEU A 301 -6.51 14.37 15.04
C LEU A 301 -5.17 14.62 15.72
N VAL A 302 -4.26 13.67 15.63
CA VAL A 302 -2.93 13.75 16.26
C VAL A 302 -1.85 13.72 15.17
N VAL A 303 -0.75 14.39 15.41
CA VAL A 303 0.42 14.26 14.55
C VAL A 303 1.02 12.87 14.75
N ARG A 304 1.16 12.11 13.68
CA ARG A 304 1.64 10.72 13.70
C ARG A 304 2.99 10.63 14.44
N GLY A 305 3.09 9.70 15.38
CA GLY A 305 4.30 9.52 16.20
C GLY A 305 4.52 10.59 17.28
N LYS A 306 3.60 11.56 17.46
CA LYS A 306 3.64 12.60 18.49
C LYS A 306 2.35 12.60 19.29
N SER A 307 2.38 13.28 20.44
CA SER A 307 1.16 13.53 21.25
C SER A 307 0.51 14.87 20.90
N GLU A 308 0.95 15.53 19.85
CA GLU A 308 0.45 16.83 19.43
C GLU A 308 -0.90 16.67 18.74
N THR A 309 -1.92 17.37 19.25
CA THR A 309 -3.26 17.36 18.67
C THR A 309 -3.47 18.54 17.74
N VAL A 310 -4.16 18.29 16.64
CA VAL A 310 -4.59 19.32 15.67
C VAL A 310 -6.09 19.48 15.77
N GLU A 311 -6.56 20.73 15.82
CA GLU A 311 -7.99 21.00 15.78
C GLU A 311 -8.59 20.50 14.47
N SER A 312 -9.57 19.61 14.57
CA SER A 312 -10.26 19.03 13.41
C SER A 312 -11.70 18.70 13.76
N LYS A 313 -12.49 18.54 12.72
CA LYS A 313 -13.84 17.98 12.79
C LYS A 313 -13.87 16.70 11.97
N PHE A 314 -14.90 15.88 12.23
CA PHE A 314 -14.97 14.54 11.68
C PHE A 314 -16.34 14.28 11.09
N TYR A 315 -16.39 13.37 10.15
CA TYR A 315 -17.63 12.74 9.72
C TYR A 315 -17.52 11.22 9.92
N PHE A 316 -18.67 10.59 10.11
CA PHE A 316 -18.75 9.23 10.60
C PHE A 316 -19.59 8.37 9.65
N THR A 317 -19.16 7.15 9.39
CA THR A 317 -19.94 6.16 8.65
C THR A 317 -20.10 4.90 9.50
N LEU A 318 -21.33 4.62 9.92
CA LEU A 318 -21.67 3.44 10.70
C LEU A 318 -22.25 2.37 9.76
N LYS A 319 -21.71 1.16 9.83
CA LYS A 319 -22.14 0.01 9.01
C LYS A 319 -22.46 -1.19 9.88
N SER A 320 -23.45 -1.99 9.44
CA SER A 320 -23.68 -3.35 9.98
C SER A 320 -22.56 -4.30 9.57
N GLY A 321 -22.48 -5.47 10.20
CA GLY A 321 -21.56 -6.54 9.82
C GLY A 321 -21.76 -7.04 8.37
N SER A 322 -22.90 -6.81 7.76
CA SER A 322 -23.18 -7.08 6.33
C SER A 322 -22.82 -5.91 5.40
N GLY A 323 -22.26 -4.81 5.94
CA GLY A 323 -21.85 -3.64 5.18
C GLY A 323 -22.94 -2.60 4.87
N VAL A 324 -24.16 -2.82 5.37
CA VAL A 324 -25.26 -1.84 5.22
C VAL A 324 -24.98 -0.63 6.08
N VAL A 325 -25.11 0.57 5.50
CA VAL A 325 -24.93 1.84 6.20
C VAL A 325 -26.14 2.16 7.05
N LEU A 326 -25.92 2.40 8.34
CA LEU A 326 -26.99 2.55 9.34
C LEU A 326 -27.28 4.02 9.67
N ASN A 327 -26.29 4.90 9.62
CA ASN A 327 -26.51 6.31 9.93
C ASN A 327 -26.96 7.12 8.71
N THR A 328 -27.60 8.26 8.97
CA THR A 328 -28.17 9.11 7.95
C THR A 328 -27.11 9.71 7.02
N GLU A 329 -27.50 10.00 5.78
CA GLU A 329 -26.61 10.63 4.80
C GLU A 329 -26.05 11.98 5.32
N ALA A 330 -26.85 12.72 6.08
CA ALA A 330 -26.45 14.00 6.69
C ALA A 330 -25.24 13.86 7.62
N SER A 331 -25.16 12.80 8.42
CA SER A 331 -24.03 12.56 9.34
C SER A 331 -22.77 12.01 8.66
N ARG A 332 -22.86 11.64 7.38
CA ARG A 332 -21.76 11.05 6.57
C ARG A 332 -21.13 12.03 5.60
N LYS A 333 -21.77 13.18 5.35
CA LYS A 333 -21.24 14.16 4.40
C LYS A 333 -20.13 14.99 5.01
N PRO A 334 -19.07 15.31 4.24
CA PRO A 334 -18.02 16.22 4.68
C PRO A 334 -18.52 17.62 5.07
N THR A 335 -19.72 17.99 4.62
CA THR A 335 -20.39 19.26 4.96
C THR A 335 -20.97 19.27 6.37
N VAL A 336 -21.21 18.10 6.97
CA VAL A 336 -21.70 17.96 8.34
C VAL A 336 -20.55 17.43 9.21
N GLN A 337 -19.81 18.37 9.76
CA GLN A 337 -18.63 18.08 10.57
C GLN A 337 -19.02 17.99 12.04
N LEU A 338 -18.79 16.83 12.64
CA LEU A 338 -19.11 16.58 14.04
C LEU A 338 -17.83 16.49 14.89
N SER A 339 -17.91 16.88 16.16
CA SER A 339 -16.84 16.69 17.13
C SER A 339 -16.96 15.37 17.88
N SER A 340 -18.12 14.72 17.83
CA SER A 340 -18.39 13.44 18.47
C SER A 340 -19.50 12.68 17.74
N PHE A 341 -19.54 11.37 17.96
CA PHE A 341 -20.58 10.49 17.41
C PHE A 341 -20.92 9.39 18.42
N ALA A 342 -22.21 9.15 18.62
CA ALA A 342 -22.69 8.12 19.53
C ALA A 342 -23.22 6.92 18.73
N VAL A 343 -22.73 5.74 19.04
CA VAL A 343 -23.28 4.46 18.58
C VAL A 343 -24.16 3.92 19.71
N THR A 344 -25.42 3.61 19.40
CA THR A 344 -26.43 3.26 20.39
C THR A 344 -26.83 1.78 20.29
N ARG A 345 -27.47 1.28 21.34
CA ARG A 345 -28.12 -0.05 21.31
C ARG A 345 -29.11 -0.18 20.15
N ALA A 346 -29.83 0.90 19.81
CA ALA A 346 -30.75 0.91 18.69
C ALA A 346 -30.05 0.64 17.37
N ASP A 347 -28.82 1.13 17.18
CA ASP A 347 -28.03 0.87 15.97
C ASP A 347 -27.64 -0.61 15.88
N CYS A 348 -27.27 -1.24 16.98
CA CYS A 348 -26.96 -2.67 17.05
C CYS A 348 -28.19 -3.54 16.77
N ILE A 349 -29.36 -3.17 17.30
CA ILE A 349 -30.65 -3.84 17.04
C ILE A 349 -31.00 -3.70 15.55
N HIS A 350 -30.85 -2.52 14.98
CA HIS A 350 -31.08 -2.26 13.55
C HIS A 350 -30.13 -3.06 12.65
N ALA A 351 -28.92 -3.33 13.14
CA ALA A 351 -27.94 -4.22 12.49
C ALA A 351 -28.27 -5.73 12.66
N GLY A 352 -29.41 -6.09 13.20
CA GLY A 352 -29.83 -7.48 13.44
C GLY A 352 -29.18 -8.12 14.67
N TYR A 353 -29.00 -7.35 15.74
CA TYR A 353 -28.30 -7.75 16.99
C TYR A 353 -26.84 -8.15 16.75
N GLY A 354 -26.22 -7.59 15.75
CA GLY A 354 -24.85 -7.87 15.38
C GLY A 354 -23.88 -6.71 15.67
N ASN A 355 -22.60 -7.01 15.48
CA ASN A 355 -21.56 -6.00 15.59
C ASN A 355 -21.74 -4.93 14.50
N VAL A 356 -21.41 -3.71 14.84
CA VAL A 356 -21.37 -2.57 13.91
C VAL A 356 -19.93 -2.08 13.76
N ALA A 357 -19.60 -1.54 12.59
CA ALA A 357 -18.31 -0.95 12.31
C ALA A 357 -18.46 0.55 12.08
N LEU A 358 -17.66 1.34 12.80
CA LEU A 358 -17.60 2.80 12.68
C LEU A 358 -16.33 3.21 11.93
N THR A 359 -16.49 3.92 10.83
CA THR A 359 -15.40 4.61 10.13
C THR A 359 -15.42 6.08 10.49
N ILE A 360 -14.31 6.61 10.95
CA ILE A 360 -14.13 8.01 11.33
C ILE A 360 -13.17 8.64 10.33
N GLN A 361 -13.56 9.79 9.74
CA GLN A 361 -12.75 10.51 8.78
C GLN A 361 -12.60 11.96 9.22
N SER A 362 -11.37 12.48 9.19
CA SER A 362 -11.09 13.88 9.46
C SER A 362 -11.45 14.75 8.25
N VAL A 363 -11.80 15.98 8.50
CA VAL A 363 -11.98 17.00 7.45
C VAL A 363 -10.66 17.75 7.34
N LYS A 364 -10.05 17.69 6.17
CA LYS A 364 -8.87 18.51 5.84
C LYS A 364 -9.26 19.93 5.53
#